data_b6bc3cbe8f830c2b74618a5fe1c287d4
#
_entry.id   b6bc3cbe8f830c2b74618a5fe1c287d4
#
_cell.length_a   1.000
_cell.length_b   1.000
_cell.length_c   1.000
_cell.angle_alpha   90.00
_cell.angle_beta   90.00
_cell.angle_gamma   90.00
#
_symmetry.space_group_name_H-M   'P 1'
#
loop_
_entity.id
_entity.type
_entity.pdbx_description
1 polymer ?
#
loop_
_entity_poly.entity_id
_entity_poly.type
_entity_poly.pdbx_seq_one_letter_code
_entity_poly.pdbx_strand_id
1 'polypeptide(L)'
;TYSENGIQIGLATPSKVWKYEEPISLPNKVYIIGGGHVGLALSEILSKLDFEIHLFDHRENLNTMEANSFVHSRKTIEFETIEQHVPEGDSIYVVIMSFGYRTDAIIIRRLLNRHYKYIGMLGSQEKMNTLRKDLLADGFSQKQLDQLHAPIGIQIKSETAAEIAISVAAQLIQVKNQGL
;
A
#
# COMPACT_ATOMS: atom_id res chain seq x y z
N THR A 1 10.18 -32.12 3.36
CA THR A 1 10.31 -31.61 4.73
C THR A 1 9.93 -30.13 4.73
N TYR A 2 9.05 -29.76 5.62
CA TYR A 2 8.68 -28.35 5.84
C TYR A 2 9.68 -27.72 6.81
N SER A 3 10.22 -26.55 6.48
CA SER A 3 11.00 -25.74 7.40
C SER A 3 10.39 -24.34 7.46
N GLU A 4 10.71 -23.56 8.48
CA GLU A 4 10.26 -22.16 8.62
C GLU A 4 10.63 -21.26 7.43
N ASN A 5 11.52 -21.72 6.55
CA ASN A 5 12.06 -20.97 5.39
C ASN A 5 11.55 -21.47 4.01
N GLY A 6 10.53 -22.34 3.94
CA GLY A 6 9.94 -22.76 2.68
C GLY A 6 9.84 -24.27 2.46
N ILE A 7 9.30 -24.69 1.29
CA ILE A 7 9.19 -26.09 0.88
C ILE A 7 10.47 -26.48 0.15
N GLN A 8 11.14 -27.53 0.67
CA GLN A 8 12.28 -28.17 -0.01
C GLN A 8 11.81 -29.40 -0.79
N ILE A 9 11.94 -29.39 -2.11
CA ILE A 9 11.68 -30.54 -2.96
C ILE A 9 13.02 -31.12 -3.39
N GLY A 10 13.37 -32.29 -2.89
CA GLY A 10 14.55 -33.02 -3.30
C GLY A 10 14.20 -34.11 -4.33
N LEU A 11 14.74 -34.03 -5.53
CA LEU A 11 14.77 -35.14 -6.51
C LEU A 11 16.14 -35.78 -6.45
N ALA A 12 16.20 -37.01 -5.94
CA ALA A 12 17.43 -37.81 -5.93
C ALA A 12 17.58 -38.56 -7.25
N THR A 13 18.59 -38.24 -8.04
CA THR A 13 19.09 -39.09 -9.12
C THR A 13 20.41 -39.75 -8.66
N PRO A 14 20.81 -40.94 -9.20
CA PRO A 14 21.94 -41.70 -8.69
C PRO A 14 23.30 -40.98 -8.65
N SER A 15 23.41 -39.79 -9.23
CA SER A 15 24.69 -39.04 -9.32
C SER A 15 24.59 -37.52 -9.01
N LYS A 16 23.40 -36.96 -8.76
CA LYS A 16 23.24 -35.55 -8.39
C LYS A 16 21.99 -35.35 -7.55
N VAL A 17 22.15 -34.75 -6.36
CA VAL A 17 21.05 -34.27 -5.54
C VAL A 17 20.66 -32.86 -6.05
N TRP A 18 19.46 -32.74 -6.57
CA TRP A 18 18.88 -31.45 -6.87
C TRP A 18 18.15 -30.92 -5.64
N LYS A 19 18.46 -29.70 -5.25
CA LYS A 19 17.75 -28.98 -4.18
C LYS A 19 17.07 -27.75 -4.81
N TYR A 20 15.75 -27.71 -4.78
CA TYR A 20 14.96 -26.55 -5.13
C TYR A 20 14.41 -25.94 -3.84
N GLU A 21 14.69 -24.69 -3.62
CA GLU A 21 14.17 -23.92 -2.48
C GLU A 21 13.35 -22.76 -3.04
N GLU A 22 12.09 -22.74 -2.72
CA GLU A 22 11.20 -21.62 -3.02
C GLU A 22 10.76 -21.00 -1.69
N PRO A 23 11.07 -19.73 -1.44
CA PRO A 23 10.58 -19.06 -0.24
C PRO A 23 9.06 -18.90 -0.35
N ILE A 24 8.32 -19.48 0.57
CA ILE A 24 6.89 -19.18 0.74
C ILE A 24 6.83 -17.87 1.51
N SER A 25 6.74 -16.75 0.80
CA SER A 25 6.46 -15.46 1.42
C SER A 25 4.96 -15.31 1.66
N LEU A 26 4.59 -14.66 2.77
CA LEU A 26 3.22 -14.18 2.95
C LEU A 26 2.90 -13.21 1.79
N PRO A 27 1.67 -13.24 1.25
CA PRO A 27 1.28 -12.32 0.19
C PRO A 27 1.44 -10.87 0.66
N ASN A 28 1.98 -10.03 -0.21
CA ASN A 28 2.02 -8.60 0.06
C ASN A 28 0.59 -8.06 0.12
N LYS A 29 0.27 -7.31 1.19
CA LYS A 29 -1.05 -6.74 1.41
C LYS A 29 -1.02 -5.24 1.15
N VAL A 30 -1.93 -4.77 0.30
CA VAL A 30 -2.10 -3.33 0.04
C VAL A 30 -3.39 -2.85 0.69
N TYR A 31 -3.26 -1.88 1.57
CA TYR A 31 -4.36 -1.17 2.20
C TYR A 31 -4.56 0.16 1.48
N ILE A 32 -5.58 0.22 0.63
CA ILE A 32 -5.99 1.43 -0.09
C ILE A 32 -6.99 2.17 0.78
N ILE A 33 -6.65 3.40 1.18
CA ILE A 33 -7.48 4.27 2.00
C ILE A 33 -8.01 5.40 1.13
N GLY A 34 -9.24 5.24 0.66
CA GLY A 34 -9.92 6.09 -0.31
C GLY A 34 -10.52 5.30 -1.48
N GLY A 35 -11.82 5.06 -1.44
CA GLY A 35 -12.59 4.26 -2.41
C GLY A 35 -13.05 5.03 -3.66
N GLY A 36 -12.45 6.20 -3.97
CA GLY A 36 -12.77 7.00 -5.15
C GLY A 36 -12.29 6.39 -6.47
N HIS A 37 -12.37 7.15 -7.56
CA HIS A 37 -12.00 6.68 -8.90
C HIS A 37 -10.56 6.18 -9.01
N VAL A 38 -9.60 6.84 -8.34
CA VAL A 38 -8.19 6.39 -8.33
C VAL A 38 -8.04 5.08 -7.56
N GLY A 39 -8.74 4.94 -6.43
CA GLY A 39 -8.75 3.70 -5.64
C GLY A 39 -9.32 2.52 -6.42
N LEU A 40 -10.42 2.73 -7.17
CA LEU A 40 -11.00 1.72 -8.05
C LEU A 40 -10.01 1.32 -9.17
N ALA A 41 -9.44 2.29 -9.88
CA ALA A 41 -8.47 2.04 -10.95
C ALA A 41 -7.20 1.33 -10.43
N LEU A 42 -6.70 1.72 -9.25
CA LEU A 42 -5.55 1.07 -8.63
C LEU A 42 -5.88 -0.37 -8.23
N SER A 43 -7.06 -0.61 -7.67
CA SER A 43 -7.51 -1.96 -7.30
C SER A 43 -7.55 -2.89 -8.51
N GLU A 44 -8.06 -2.40 -9.66
CA GLU A 44 -8.09 -3.17 -10.91
C GLU A 44 -6.68 -3.54 -11.40
N ILE A 45 -5.73 -2.60 -11.38
CA ILE A 45 -4.35 -2.87 -11.79
C ILE A 45 -3.68 -3.87 -10.84
N LEU A 46 -3.80 -3.65 -9.54
CA LEU A 46 -3.17 -4.49 -8.52
C LEU A 46 -3.76 -5.90 -8.45
N SER A 47 -5.03 -6.10 -8.86
CA SER A 47 -5.65 -7.43 -8.92
C SER A 47 -5.00 -8.37 -9.94
N LYS A 48 -4.22 -7.83 -10.89
CA LYS A 48 -3.43 -8.58 -11.87
C LYS A 48 -1.99 -8.85 -11.37
N LEU A 49 -1.67 -8.40 -10.18
CA LEU A 49 -0.38 -8.56 -9.51
C LEU A 49 -0.58 -9.35 -8.22
N ASP A 50 0.50 -9.88 -7.66
CA ASP A 50 0.45 -10.72 -6.45
C ASP A 50 0.27 -9.89 -5.18
N PHE A 51 -0.85 -9.14 -5.08
CA PHE A 51 -1.22 -8.36 -3.90
C PHE A 51 -2.58 -8.79 -3.37
N GLU A 52 -2.68 -8.93 -2.04
CA GLU A 52 -3.95 -9.01 -1.35
C GLU A 52 -4.44 -7.57 -1.07
N ILE A 53 -5.59 -7.18 -1.64
CA ILE A 53 -6.05 -5.79 -1.68
C ILE A 53 -7.18 -5.57 -0.68
N HIS A 54 -7.00 -4.61 0.23
CA HIS A 54 -8.00 -4.16 1.19
C HIS A 54 -8.34 -2.69 0.93
N LEU A 55 -9.62 -2.37 0.82
CA LEU A 55 -10.11 -1.02 0.52
C LEU A 55 -10.91 -0.46 1.69
N PHE A 56 -10.52 0.73 2.15
CA PHE A 56 -11.21 1.45 3.22
C PHE A 56 -11.64 2.85 2.76
N ASP A 57 -12.83 3.24 3.16
CA ASP A 57 -13.31 4.63 3.03
C ASP A 57 -14.19 4.95 4.25
N HIS A 58 -14.39 6.24 4.56
CA HIS A 58 -15.28 6.67 5.63
C HIS A 58 -16.69 6.99 5.13
N ARG A 59 -16.86 7.12 3.81
CA ARG A 59 -18.14 7.46 3.18
C ARG A 59 -18.97 6.20 2.97
N GLU A 60 -20.21 6.25 3.39
CA GLU A 60 -21.21 5.24 3.07
C GLU A 60 -21.70 5.40 1.62
N ASN A 61 -22.17 4.30 1.02
CA ASN A 61 -22.82 4.27 -0.30
C ASN A 61 -21.99 4.90 -1.43
N LEU A 62 -20.67 4.67 -1.42
CA LEU A 62 -19.79 5.16 -2.46
C LEU A 62 -19.83 4.23 -3.68
N ASN A 63 -20.45 4.67 -4.78
CA ASN A 63 -20.66 3.87 -6.00
C ASN A 63 -19.37 3.22 -6.52
N THR A 64 -18.24 3.93 -6.48
CA THR A 64 -16.93 3.39 -6.89
C THR A 64 -16.43 2.28 -5.98
N MET A 65 -16.76 2.32 -4.70
CA MET A 65 -16.42 1.28 -3.74
C MET A 65 -17.37 0.07 -3.88
N GLU A 66 -18.65 0.30 -4.12
CA GLU A 66 -19.63 -0.76 -4.35
C GLU A 66 -19.34 -1.52 -5.63
N ALA A 67 -18.98 -0.82 -6.71
CA ALA A 67 -18.63 -1.41 -8.00
C ALA A 67 -17.24 -2.09 -8.00
N ASN A 68 -16.43 -1.92 -6.96
CA ASN A 68 -15.08 -2.45 -6.92
C ASN A 68 -15.06 -3.95 -6.61
N SER A 69 -15.06 -4.78 -7.65
CA SER A 69 -14.96 -6.24 -7.54
C SER A 69 -13.52 -6.77 -7.48
N PHE A 70 -12.51 -5.91 -7.54
CA PHE A 70 -11.09 -6.27 -7.62
C PHE A 70 -10.42 -6.44 -6.26
N VAL A 71 -11.12 -6.12 -5.18
CA VAL A 71 -10.55 -6.15 -3.82
C VAL A 71 -10.93 -7.42 -3.07
N HIS A 72 -10.04 -7.87 -2.20
CA HIS A 72 -10.27 -9.02 -1.31
C HIS A 72 -11.19 -8.65 -0.15
N SER A 73 -11.13 -7.41 0.31
CA SER A 73 -12.09 -6.87 1.27
C SER A 73 -12.30 -5.37 1.09
N ARG A 74 -13.49 -4.90 1.43
CA ARG A 74 -13.82 -3.48 1.51
C ARG A 74 -14.61 -3.21 2.80
N LYS A 75 -14.32 -2.07 3.44
CA LYS A 75 -14.99 -1.67 4.67
C LYS A 75 -15.16 -0.16 4.72
N THR A 76 -16.33 0.28 5.19
CA THR A 76 -16.53 1.65 5.64
C THR A 76 -16.08 1.74 7.09
N ILE A 77 -15.16 2.67 7.39
CA ILE A 77 -14.55 2.82 8.71
C ILE A 77 -14.30 4.29 9.03
N GLU A 78 -14.31 4.64 10.32
CA GLU A 78 -13.87 5.93 10.79
C GLU A 78 -12.33 6.03 10.74
N PHE A 79 -11.81 7.08 10.10
CA PHE A 79 -10.35 7.26 9.93
C PHE A 79 -9.62 7.58 11.23
N GLU A 80 -10.33 8.02 12.25
CA GLU A 80 -9.82 8.23 13.60
C GLU A 80 -9.35 6.95 14.29
N THR A 81 -9.79 5.78 13.80
CA THR A 81 -9.44 4.46 14.32
C THR A 81 -8.75 3.58 13.29
N ILE A 82 -8.25 4.15 12.21
CA ILE A 82 -7.66 3.42 11.05
C ILE A 82 -6.52 2.48 11.46
N GLU A 83 -5.76 2.83 12.49
CA GLU A 83 -4.65 2.02 13.00
C GLU A 83 -5.08 0.66 13.56
N GLN A 84 -6.37 0.50 13.91
CA GLN A 84 -6.92 -0.78 14.35
C GLN A 84 -7.22 -1.72 13.18
N HIS A 85 -7.29 -1.19 11.97
CA HIS A 85 -7.66 -1.91 10.75
C HIS A 85 -6.48 -2.21 9.83
N VAL A 86 -5.36 -1.51 9.98
CA VAL A 86 -4.15 -1.69 9.19
C VAL A 86 -3.07 -2.31 10.07
N PRO A 87 -2.71 -3.60 9.88
CA PRO A 87 -1.63 -4.24 10.64
C PRO A 87 -0.27 -3.66 10.26
N GLU A 88 0.74 -3.88 11.11
CA GLU A 88 2.14 -3.56 10.82
C GLU A 88 2.84 -4.74 10.15
N GLY A 89 3.93 -4.47 9.43
CA GLY A 89 4.81 -5.53 8.91
C GLY A 89 5.51 -5.23 7.59
N ASP A 90 6.52 -6.06 7.29
CA ASP A 90 7.38 -5.98 6.10
C ASP A 90 6.67 -6.37 4.78
N SER A 91 5.45 -6.89 4.85
CA SER A 91 4.61 -7.21 3.69
C SER A 91 3.41 -6.27 3.54
N ILE A 92 3.34 -5.20 4.35
CA ILE A 92 2.20 -4.28 4.40
C ILE A 92 2.52 -2.99 3.64
N TYR A 93 1.67 -2.68 2.69
CA TYR A 93 1.72 -1.46 1.87
C TYR A 93 0.50 -0.61 2.17
N VAL A 94 0.71 0.66 2.48
CA VAL A 94 -0.35 1.62 2.77
C VAL A 94 -0.39 2.69 1.69
N VAL A 95 -1.56 2.88 1.08
CA VAL A 95 -1.79 3.84 0.00
C VAL A 95 -2.92 4.77 0.42
N ILE A 96 -2.59 6.02 0.73
CA ILE A 96 -3.54 7.03 1.18
C ILE A 96 -3.96 7.90 -0.01
N MET A 97 -5.23 7.84 -0.37
CA MET A 97 -5.84 8.60 -1.47
C MET A 97 -7.27 9.03 -1.14
N SER A 98 -7.47 9.44 0.11
CA SER A 98 -8.76 9.89 0.59
C SER A 98 -9.14 11.25 -0.01
N PHE A 99 -10.39 11.67 0.20
CA PHE A 99 -10.88 12.93 -0.31
C PHE A 99 -10.61 14.08 0.67
N GLY A 100 -9.56 14.85 0.39
CA GLY A 100 -9.29 16.10 1.09
C GLY A 100 -8.14 16.07 2.09
N TYR A 101 -7.58 17.25 2.33
CA TYR A 101 -6.44 17.46 3.22
C TYR A 101 -6.70 17.00 4.66
N ARG A 102 -7.90 17.32 5.19
CA ARG A 102 -8.24 17.01 6.60
C ARG A 102 -8.26 15.51 6.87
N THR A 103 -8.88 14.75 5.98
CA THR A 103 -8.96 13.29 6.10
C THR A 103 -7.59 12.63 5.95
N ASP A 104 -6.79 13.05 4.97
CA ASP A 104 -5.43 12.56 4.80
C ASP A 104 -4.56 12.87 6.03
N ALA A 105 -4.72 14.06 6.61
CA ALA A 105 -3.98 14.47 7.80
C ALA A 105 -4.36 13.65 9.06
N ILE A 106 -5.61 13.21 9.20
CA ILE A 106 -6.04 12.29 10.26
C ILE A 106 -5.36 10.93 10.05
N ILE A 107 -5.48 10.36 8.85
CA ILE A 107 -4.94 9.05 8.51
C ILE A 107 -3.43 8.99 8.75
N ILE A 108 -2.68 9.97 8.24
CA ILE A 108 -1.23 9.96 8.33
C ILE A 108 -0.73 10.07 9.78
N ARG A 109 -1.39 10.89 10.63
CA ARG A 109 -1.04 10.99 12.05
C ARG A 109 -1.19 9.68 12.80
N ARG A 110 -2.16 8.85 12.41
CA ARG A 110 -2.41 7.54 13.01
C ARG A 110 -1.44 6.46 12.53
N LEU A 111 -0.97 6.56 11.28
CA LEU A 111 -0.21 5.47 10.65
C LEU A 111 1.30 5.72 10.56
N LEU A 112 1.77 6.97 10.52
CA LEU A 112 3.17 7.29 10.24
C LEU A 112 4.17 6.79 11.29
N ASN A 113 3.74 6.54 12.52
CA ASN A 113 4.57 6.00 13.61
C ASN A 113 4.68 4.48 13.60
N ARG A 114 4.05 3.82 12.63
CA ARG A 114 3.95 2.37 12.56
C ARG A 114 4.88 1.82 11.48
N HIS A 115 5.19 0.54 11.57
CA HIS A 115 6.11 -0.11 10.65
C HIS A 115 5.36 -0.69 9.43
N TYR A 116 5.74 -0.23 8.23
CA TYR A 116 5.21 -0.72 6.96
C TYR A 116 6.34 -0.92 5.95
N LYS A 117 6.18 -1.86 5.02
CA LYS A 117 7.04 -1.96 3.84
C LYS A 117 6.98 -0.69 3.00
N TYR A 118 5.80 -0.09 2.94
CA TYR A 118 5.54 1.10 2.14
C TYR A 118 4.39 1.91 2.75
N ILE A 119 4.55 3.22 2.81
CA ILE A 119 3.47 4.16 3.08
C ILE A 119 3.57 5.33 2.10
N GLY A 120 2.50 5.58 1.34
CA GLY A 120 2.47 6.64 0.36
C GLY A 120 1.16 7.41 0.36
N MET A 121 1.20 8.68 -0.05
CA MET A 121 0.03 9.54 -0.05
C MET A 121 -0.12 10.34 -1.34
N LEU A 122 -1.35 10.36 -1.87
CA LEU A 122 -1.73 11.11 -3.05
C LEU A 122 -1.91 12.60 -2.73
N GLY A 123 -1.36 13.45 -3.56
CA GLY A 123 -1.56 14.89 -3.48
C GLY A 123 -0.54 15.69 -4.27
N SER A 124 -0.79 16.99 -4.40
CA SER A 124 0.17 17.90 -5.03
C SER A 124 1.39 18.13 -4.14
N GLN A 125 2.50 18.56 -4.73
CA GLN A 125 3.72 18.93 -3.99
C GLN A 125 3.44 20.01 -2.95
N GLU A 126 2.59 20.98 -3.26
CA GLU A 126 2.21 22.07 -2.34
C GLU A 126 1.48 21.51 -1.11
N LYS A 127 0.50 20.61 -1.33
CA LYS A 127 -0.22 19.92 -0.26
C LYS A 127 0.75 19.13 0.63
N MET A 128 1.72 18.43 0.03
CA MET A 128 2.71 17.65 0.77
C MET A 128 3.65 18.54 1.59
N ASN A 129 4.07 19.68 1.05
CA ASN A 129 4.89 20.64 1.78
C ASN A 129 4.18 21.21 3.01
N THR A 130 2.88 21.51 2.89
CA THR A 130 2.06 21.97 4.01
C THR A 130 1.93 20.88 5.07
N LEU A 131 1.59 19.65 4.66
CA LEU A 131 1.45 18.52 5.56
C LEU A 131 2.73 18.21 6.34
N ARG A 132 3.90 18.25 5.66
CA ARG A 132 5.20 18.05 6.32
C ARG A 132 5.46 19.07 7.43
N LYS A 133 5.12 20.34 7.20
CA LYS A 133 5.24 21.40 8.22
C LYS A 133 4.34 21.12 9.42
N ASP A 134 3.08 20.73 9.17
CA ASP A 134 2.13 20.42 10.23
C ASP A 134 2.58 19.20 11.05
N LEU A 135 3.04 18.14 10.39
CA LEU A 135 3.54 16.94 11.08
C LEU A 135 4.78 17.21 11.93
N LEU A 136 5.72 18.07 11.46
CA LEU A 136 6.86 18.51 12.25
C LEU A 136 6.41 19.30 13.49
N ALA A 137 5.42 20.19 13.33
CA ALA A 137 4.84 20.94 14.43
C ALA A 137 4.12 20.05 15.46
N ASP A 138 3.54 18.93 15.00
CA ASP A 138 2.92 17.90 15.83
C ASP A 138 3.94 16.98 16.53
N GLY A 139 5.25 17.16 16.28
CA GLY A 139 6.34 16.42 16.94
C GLY A 139 6.83 15.19 16.19
N PHE A 140 6.40 14.94 14.96
CA PHE A 140 6.99 13.89 14.12
C PHE A 140 8.43 14.26 13.72
N SER A 141 9.33 13.29 13.73
CA SER A 141 10.72 13.48 13.33
C SER A 141 10.88 13.49 11.81
N GLN A 142 11.94 14.14 11.31
CA GLN A 142 12.30 14.09 9.89
C GLN A 142 12.45 12.66 9.39
N LYS A 143 13.05 11.77 10.17
CA LYS A 143 13.21 10.35 9.83
C LYS A 143 11.88 9.64 9.56
N GLN A 144 10.83 9.97 10.31
CA GLN A 144 9.49 9.43 10.06
C GLN A 144 8.89 9.99 8.78
N LEU A 145 9.06 11.29 8.53
CA LEU A 145 8.60 11.93 7.31
C LEU A 145 9.30 11.42 6.05
N ASP A 146 10.56 11.00 6.16
CA ASP A 146 11.33 10.46 5.04
C ASP A 146 10.86 9.05 4.61
N GLN A 147 10.10 8.36 5.46
CA GLN A 147 9.45 7.10 5.11
C GLN A 147 8.20 7.28 4.24
N LEU A 148 7.62 8.49 4.26
CA LEU A 148 6.40 8.79 3.51
C LEU A 148 6.71 9.13 2.05
N HIS A 149 6.26 8.29 1.14
CA HIS A 149 6.29 8.55 -0.29
C HIS A 149 5.16 9.53 -0.67
N ALA A 150 5.48 10.81 -0.73
CA ALA A 150 4.49 11.88 -0.97
C ALA A 150 5.12 13.04 -1.77
N PRO A 151 4.61 13.33 -2.95
CA PRO A 151 3.51 12.66 -3.67
C PRO A 151 3.81 11.21 -4.02
N ILE A 152 2.75 10.36 -3.95
CA ILE A 152 2.83 8.94 -4.30
C ILE A 152 2.99 8.75 -5.82
N GLY A 153 3.65 7.66 -6.21
CA GLY A 153 3.81 7.25 -7.60
C GLY A 153 5.13 7.71 -8.24
N ILE A 154 5.46 7.11 -9.36
CA ILE A 154 6.59 7.54 -10.19
C ILE A 154 6.20 8.71 -11.08
N GLN A 155 7.17 9.57 -11.42
CA GLN A 155 6.92 10.80 -12.18
C GLN A 155 6.71 10.50 -13.69
N ILE A 156 5.46 10.33 -14.11
CA ILE A 156 5.05 10.09 -15.52
C ILE A 156 4.09 11.15 -16.05
N LYS A 157 3.92 12.27 -15.34
CA LYS A 157 2.96 13.34 -15.69
C LYS A 157 1.52 12.84 -15.83
N SER A 158 1.09 12.00 -14.86
CA SER A 158 -0.27 11.43 -14.82
C SER A 158 -1.33 12.51 -14.66
N GLU A 159 -2.41 12.44 -15.45
CA GLU A 159 -3.55 13.36 -15.41
C GLU A 159 -4.85 12.64 -15.04
N THR A 160 -5.07 11.45 -15.60
CA THR A 160 -6.28 10.65 -15.36
C THR A 160 -6.15 9.72 -14.15
N ALA A 161 -7.28 9.27 -13.61
CA ALA A 161 -7.31 8.31 -12.52
C ALA A 161 -6.55 7.00 -12.86
N ALA A 162 -6.67 6.54 -14.11
CA ALA A 162 -5.98 5.35 -14.59
C ALA A 162 -4.45 5.56 -14.67
N GLU A 163 -4.00 6.69 -15.19
CA GLU A 163 -2.57 7.03 -15.25
C GLU A 163 -1.95 7.19 -13.86
N ILE A 164 -2.68 7.83 -12.93
CA ILE A 164 -2.26 7.93 -11.52
C ILE A 164 -2.14 6.53 -10.93
N ALA A 165 -3.11 5.66 -11.17
CA ALA A 165 -3.08 4.28 -10.68
C ALA A 165 -1.89 3.48 -11.26
N ILE A 166 -1.56 3.66 -12.54
CA ILE A 166 -0.36 3.06 -13.17
C ILE A 166 0.91 3.57 -12.50
N SER A 167 1.03 4.87 -12.29
CA SER A 167 2.17 5.50 -11.61
C SER A 167 2.38 4.92 -10.21
N VAL A 168 1.31 4.80 -9.43
CA VAL A 168 1.33 4.22 -8.08
C VAL A 168 1.69 2.74 -8.12
N ALA A 169 1.05 1.96 -8.99
CA ALA A 169 1.33 0.53 -9.13
C ALA A 169 2.80 0.27 -9.50
N ALA A 170 3.36 1.06 -10.41
CA ALA A 170 4.77 0.97 -10.79
C ALA A 170 5.71 1.23 -9.60
N GLN A 171 5.40 2.22 -8.75
CA GLN A 171 6.17 2.46 -7.53
C GLN A 171 6.06 1.30 -6.53
N LEU A 172 4.86 0.72 -6.35
CA LEU A 172 4.68 -0.45 -5.48
C LEU A 172 5.48 -1.65 -5.97
N ILE A 173 5.51 -1.90 -7.29
CA ILE A 173 6.34 -2.96 -7.92
C ILE A 173 7.83 -2.68 -7.66
N GLN A 174 8.27 -1.44 -7.85
CA GLN A 174 9.65 -1.04 -7.58
C GLN A 174 10.05 -1.36 -6.14
N VAL A 175 9.22 -0.98 -5.15
CA VAL A 175 9.48 -1.26 -3.72
C VAL A 175 9.41 -2.76 -3.42
N LYS A 176 8.46 -3.49 -4.02
CA LYS A 176 8.34 -4.95 -3.88
C LYS A 176 9.64 -5.65 -4.29
N ASN A 177 10.24 -5.22 -5.39
CA ASN A 177 11.40 -5.86 -6.00
C ASN A 177 12.75 -5.30 -5.48
N GLN A 178 12.76 -4.28 -4.63
CA GLN A 178 13.95 -3.82 -3.94
C GLN A 178 14.33 -4.83 -2.85
N GLY A 179 15.33 -5.65 -3.10
CA GLY A 179 15.83 -6.67 -2.18
C GLY A 179 15.80 -8.10 -2.72
N LEU A 180 15.46 -8.25 -4.02
CA LEU A 180 15.68 -9.48 -4.77
C LEU A 180 17.12 -9.56 -5.30
#